data_980468dd6fb5769503998bb5ed045cd7
#
_entry.id   980468dd6fb5769503998bb5ed045cd7
#
_cell.length_a   1.000
_cell.length_b   1.000
_cell.length_c   1.000
_cell.angle_alpha   90.00
_cell.angle_beta   90.00
_cell.angle_gamma   90.00
#
_symmetry.space_group_name_H-M   'P 1'
#
loop_
_entity.id
_entity.type
_entity.pdbx_description
1 polymer ?
#
loop_
_entity_poly.entity_id
_entity_poly.type
_entity_poly.pdbx_seq_one_letter_code
_entity_poly.pdbx_strand_id
1 'polypeptide(L)'
;PEGEKLLGWFRGNWKEILKVLDVMGKGGASGEGNAYGASPTAWSLIRTANLVHYASGEDLFASHVWFRQRLLYDAFAAYPGMIGGQDSPARFPGAPIIEQASVGGDGRRGASWHSGSLRPNGLILSRRFKDTLEADTWNWVYRQPAVDHEQDGADPVYELLYYSPRPRLAKPVKLSFFDPSMGFVYIRSDWDSPDATWIAFWAGPHLDTHQHLDQGAFAVFKRRDLAPKTGHYDTTIRSSHGLGWYTRTVSSNGILVGDPLE
;
A
#
# COMPACT_ATOMS: atom_id res chain seq x y z
N PRO A 1 17.68 16.72 -30.60
CA PRO A 1 16.42 16.52 -31.34
C PRO A 1 15.59 15.37 -30.81
N GLU A 2 16.12 14.13 -30.75
CA GLU A 2 15.35 12.97 -30.29
C GLU A 2 15.19 12.93 -28.75
N GLY A 3 16.25 13.22 -28.02
CA GLY A 3 16.22 13.31 -26.57
C GLY A 3 15.26 14.39 -26.05
N GLU A 4 15.18 15.53 -26.74
CA GLU A 4 14.22 16.59 -26.36
C GLU A 4 12.77 16.17 -26.59
N LYS A 5 12.49 15.42 -27.66
CA LYS A 5 11.16 14.84 -27.90
C LYS A 5 10.78 13.85 -26.80
N LEU A 6 11.70 12.96 -26.40
CA LEU A 6 11.47 11.99 -25.33
C LEU A 6 11.24 12.68 -23.98
N LEU A 7 12.03 13.71 -23.66
CA LEU A 7 11.82 14.52 -22.46
C LEU A 7 10.48 15.27 -22.48
N GLY A 8 10.11 15.83 -23.63
CA GLY A 8 8.82 16.49 -23.81
C GLY A 8 7.65 15.52 -23.61
N TRP A 9 7.74 14.32 -24.19
CA TRP A 9 6.76 13.26 -24.00
C TRP A 9 6.68 12.81 -22.54
N PHE A 10 7.83 12.56 -21.90
CA PHE A 10 7.89 12.20 -20.48
C PHE A 10 7.22 13.25 -19.59
N ARG A 11 7.59 14.53 -19.75
CA ARG A 11 7.01 15.63 -18.99
C ARG A 11 5.51 15.80 -19.21
N GLY A 12 5.05 15.54 -20.44
CA GLY A 12 3.62 15.51 -20.76
C GLY A 12 2.88 14.42 -19.97
N ASN A 13 3.38 13.19 -20.03
CA ASN A 13 2.80 12.07 -19.29
C ASN A 13 2.86 12.29 -17.77
N TRP A 14 3.95 12.84 -17.24
CA TRP A 14 4.05 13.15 -15.82
C TRP A 14 2.96 14.11 -15.36
N LYS A 15 2.66 15.15 -16.16
CA LYS A 15 1.56 16.06 -15.86
C LYS A 15 0.19 15.36 -15.84
N GLU A 16 -0.04 14.42 -16.74
CA GLU A 16 -1.28 13.63 -16.71
C GLU A 16 -1.36 12.73 -15.47
N ILE A 17 -0.26 12.12 -15.08
CA ILE A 17 -0.17 11.36 -13.81
C ILE A 17 -0.51 12.24 -12.62
N LEU A 18 -0.01 13.47 -12.55
CA LEU A 18 -0.32 14.38 -11.45
C LEU A 18 -1.82 14.71 -11.37
N LYS A 19 -2.51 14.85 -12.50
CA LYS A 19 -3.98 15.03 -12.51
C LYS A 19 -4.71 13.82 -11.91
N VAL A 20 -4.23 12.62 -12.19
CA VAL A 20 -4.77 11.40 -11.59
C VAL A 20 -4.52 11.39 -10.08
N LEU A 21 -3.32 11.74 -9.64
CA LEU A 21 -2.99 11.83 -8.21
C LEU A 21 -3.79 12.93 -7.49
N ASP A 22 -4.12 14.05 -8.15
CA ASP A 22 -4.99 15.09 -7.60
C ASP A 22 -6.39 14.55 -7.25
N VAL A 23 -6.86 13.55 -7.99
CA VAL A 23 -8.16 12.90 -7.75
C VAL A 23 -8.05 11.81 -6.69
N MET A 24 -7.10 10.87 -6.83
CA MET A 24 -7.09 9.63 -6.05
C MET A 24 -5.89 9.49 -5.08
N GLY A 25 -4.98 10.47 -5.05
CA GLY A 25 -3.68 10.30 -4.37
C GLY A 25 -3.48 11.11 -3.09
N LYS A 26 -4.41 11.94 -2.65
CA LYS A 26 -4.17 12.90 -1.56
C LYS A 26 -3.81 12.28 -0.22
N GLY A 27 -4.27 11.06 0.06
CA GLY A 27 -3.95 10.33 1.28
C GLY A 27 -2.87 9.24 1.09
N GLY A 28 -2.29 9.12 -0.09
CA GLY A 28 -1.24 8.12 -0.36
C GLY A 28 -1.74 6.77 -0.86
N ALA A 29 -3.05 6.55 -0.91
CA ALA A 29 -3.65 5.36 -1.51
C ALA A 29 -3.42 5.29 -3.03
N SER A 30 -3.81 4.19 -3.61
CA SER A 30 -3.94 4.03 -5.05
C SER A 30 -5.29 3.41 -5.38
N GLY A 31 -5.82 3.70 -6.56
CA GLY A 31 -7.12 3.20 -7.02
C GLY A 31 -7.20 1.68 -7.08
N GLU A 32 -6.09 1.01 -7.33
CA GLU A 32 -6.03 -0.44 -7.47
C GLU A 32 -5.95 -1.20 -6.13
N GLY A 33 -6.19 -0.52 -5.01
CA GLY A 33 -6.09 -1.10 -3.68
C GLY A 33 -4.65 -1.32 -3.21
N ASN A 34 -4.47 -2.16 -2.18
CA ASN A 34 -3.17 -2.29 -1.54
C ASN A 34 -2.16 -3.10 -2.37
N ALA A 35 -2.59 -4.16 -3.01
CA ALA A 35 -1.68 -5.06 -3.70
C ALA A 35 -1.10 -4.44 -4.98
N TYR A 36 -1.93 -4.14 -5.95
CA TYR A 36 -1.50 -3.50 -7.20
C TYR A 36 -1.05 -2.07 -6.98
N GLY A 37 -1.68 -1.36 -6.05
CA GLY A 37 -1.28 -0.02 -5.68
C GLY A 37 0.13 0.07 -5.10
N ALA A 38 0.61 -0.97 -4.45
CA ALA A 38 1.98 -1.03 -3.96
C ALA A 38 2.97 -1.43 -5.05
N SER A 39 2.61 -2.42 -5.88
CA SER A 39 3.52 -2.99 -6.86
C SER A 39 3.55 -2.21 -8.17
N PRO A 40 2.65 -2.31 -9.13
CA PRO A 40 2.91 -1.58 -10.38
C PRO A 40 2.83 -0.06 -10.22
N THR A 41 1.85 0.46 -9.47
CA THR A 41 1.61 1.90 -9.41
C THR A 41 2.65 2.64 -8.56
N ALA A 42 2.75 2.33 -7.28
CA ALA A 42 3.69 3.02 -6.40
C ALA A 42 5.15 2.77 -6.81
N TRP A 43 5.48 1.53 -7.15
CA TRP A 43 6.79 1.18 -7.66
C TRP A 43 7.19 2.05 -8.86
N SER A 44 6.34 2.14 -9.89
CA SER A 44 6.65 2.88 -11.11
C SER A 44 6.83 4.37 -10.82
N LEU A 45 5.94 4.97 -10.03
CA LEU A 45 6.01 6.39 -9.70
C LEU A 45 7.24 6.74 -8.87
N ILE A 46 7.50 5.97 -7.80
CA ILE A 46 8.60 6.24 -6.87
C ILE A 46 9.94 6.02 -7.55
N ARG A 47 10.11 4.94 -8.31
CA ARG A 47 11.36 4.67 -9.02
C ARG A 47 11.62 5.66 -10.14
N THR A 48 10.59 6.07 -10.87
CA THR A 48 10.72 7.10 -11.89
C THR A 48 11.16 8.42 -11.26
N ALA A 49 10.51 8.87 -10.19
CA ALA A 49 10.91 10.08 -9.48
C ALA A 49 12.35 10.00 -8.96
N ASN A 50 12.74 8.84 -8.45
CA ASN A 50 14.07 8.59 -7.94
C ASN A 50 15.15 8.60 -9.05
N LEU A 51 14.88 7.96 -10.19
CA LEU A 51 15.78 7.96 -11.35
C LEU A 51 15.97 9.37 -11.91
N VAL A 52 14.90 10.14 -12.07
CA VAL A 52 14.95 11.52 -12.54
C VAL A 52 15.77 12.39 -11.60
N HIS A 53 15.57 12.23 -10.28
CA HIS A 53 16.34 12.97 -9.28
C HIS A 53 17.85 12.73 -9.44
N TYR A 54 18.29 11.48 -9.57
CA TYR A 54 19.72 11.16 -9.75
C TYR A 54 20.27 11.54 -11.12
N ALA A 55 19.47 11.47 -12.17
CA ALA A 55 19.92 11.75 -13.52
C ALA A 55 20.01 13.25 -13.84
N SER A 56 19.11 14.07 -13.27
CA SER A 56 18.98 15.49 -13.64
C SER A 56 18.98 16.46 -12.47
N GLY A 57 18.85 15.96 -11.24
CA GLY A 57 18.65 16.80 -10.06
C GLY A 57 17.21 17.31 -9.90
N GLU A 58 16.31 17.05 -10.85
CA GLU A 58 14.90 17.44 -10.78
C GLU A 58 14.18 16.69 -9.66
N ASP A 59 13.40 17.42 -8.86
CA ASP A 59 12.67 16.84 -7.72
C ASP A 59 11.20 16.57 -8.05
N LEU A 60 10.93 15.43 -8.64
CA LEU A 60 9.56 14.99 -8.91
C LEU A 60 8.81 14.58 -7.63
N PHE A 61 9.48 14.25 -6.53
CA PHE A 61 8.81 13.94 -5.26
C PHE A 61 8.07 15.15 -4.68
N ALA A 62 8.57 16.36 -4.92
CA ALA A 62 7.92 17.60 -4.52
C ALA A 62 6.65 17.92 -5.33
N SER A 63 6.43 17.23 -6.45
CA SER A 63 5.33 17.54 -7.38
C SER A 63 3.94 17.18 -6.83
N HIS A 64 3.84 16.24 -5.90
CA HIS A 64 2.57 15.86 -5.30
C HIS A 64 2.71 15.30 -3.88
N VAL A 65 1.74 15.60 -3.02
CA VAL A 65 1.69 15.15 -1.61
C VAL A 65 1.63 13.63 -1.46
N TRP A 66 1.16 12.91 -2.48
CA TRP A 66 1.04 11.46 -2.52
C TRP A 66 2.32 10.74 -2.08
N PHE A 67 3.47 11.18 -2.56
CA PHE A 67 4.75 10.55 -2.24
C PHE A 67 5.04 10.52 -0.73
N ARG A 68 4.74 11.61 -0.03
CA ARG A 68 4.92 11.68 1.41
C ARG A 68 3.82 10.94 2.17
N GLN A 69 2.57 11.13 1.76
CA GLN A 69 1.42 10.49 2.40
C GLN A 69 1.41 8.98 2.23
N ARG A 70 2.03 8.45 1.19
CA ARG A 70 2.21 7.02 0.98
C ARG A 70 2.87 6.33 2.18
N LEU A 71 3.80 6.99 2.85
CA LEU A 71 4.45 6.46 4.05
C LEU A 71 3.46 6.22 5.19
N LEU A 72 2.53 7.13 5.42
CA LEU A 72 1.48 6.95 6.43
C LEU A 72 0.46 5.89 6.01
N TYR A 73 0.03 5.93 4.75
CA TYR A 73 -0.88 4.93 4.22
C TYR A 73 -0.34 3.51 4.45
N ASP A 74 0.89 3.24 4.04
CA ASP A 74 1.52 1.93 4.23
C ASP A 74 1.68 1.57 5.72
N ALA A 75 2.04 2.54 6.57
CA ALA A 75 2.20 2.31 8.01
C ALA A 75 0.88 1.88 8.67
N PHE A 76 -0.24 2.54 8.34
CA PHE A 76 -1.54 2.22 8.93
C PHE A 76 -2.18 0.97 8.32
N ALA A 77 -1.86 0.65 7.08
CA ALA A 77 -2.32 -0.57 6.42
C ALA A 77 -1.66 -1.85 6.98
N ALA A 78 -0.54 -1.74 7.70
CA ALA A 78 0.15 -2.89 8.29
C ALA A 78 -0.65 -3.53 9.43
N TYR A 79 -0.72 -4.86 9.45
CA TYR A 79 -1.39 -5.60 10.53
C TYR A 79 -0.66 -5.49 11.87
N PRO A 80 -1.38 -5.53 13.01
CA PRO A 80 -0.78 -5.72 14.33
C PRO A 80 0.04 -7.01 14.42
N GLY A 81 1.07 -7.00 15.28
CA GLY A 81 1.93 -8.16 15.47
C GLY A 81 3.05 -8.29 14.44
N MET A 82 2.95 -7.55 13.34
CA MET A 82 4.04 -7.36 12.39
C MET A 82 4.89 -6.14 12.75
N ILE A 83 4.49 -5.43 13.79
CA ILE A 83 5.18 -4.28 14.33
C ILE A 83 6.02 -4.74 15.52
N GLY A 84 7.31 -4.73 15.40
CA GLY A 84 8.20 -4.70 16.53
C GLY A 84 8.71 -6.01 17.12
N GLY A 85 8.35 -7.21 16.69
CA GLY A 85 8.84 -8.41 17.38
C GLY A 85 9.12 -9.62 16.49
N GLN A 86 10.29 -10.24 16.69
CA GLN A 86 10.61 -11.54 16.08
C GLN A 86 9.69 -12.66 16.58
N ASP A 87 9.02 -12.46 17.71
CA ASP A 87 8.25 -13.48 18.43
C ASP A 87 6.75 -13.30 18.31
N SER A 88 6.29 -12.47 17.38
CA SER A 88 4.84 -12.33 17.20
C SER A 88 4.25 -13.60 16.59
N PRO A 89 3.27 -14.25 17.25
CA PRO A 89 2.61 -15.45 16.73
C PRO A 89 1.80 -15.20 15.44
N ALA A 90 1.56 -13.94 15.09
CA ALA A 90 0.98 -13.55 13.81
C ALA A 90 1.99 -13.59 12.66
N ARG A 91 3.24 -13.82 12.97
CA ARG A 91 4.30 -13.94 11.99
C ARG A 91 4.32 -15.36 11.45
N PHE A 92 3.68 -15.58 10.33
CA PHE A 92 3.97 -16.76 9.54
C PHE A 92 5.39 -16.61 8.99
N PRO A 93 6.28 -17.60 9.15
CA PRO A 93 7.55 -17.60 8.47
C PRO A 93 7.30 -17.38 6.98
N GLY A 94 7.88 -16.34 6.38
CA GLY A 94 7.68 -15.98 4.99
C GLY A 94 6.39 -15.20 4.67
N ALA A 95 5.56 -14.85 5.65
CA ALA A 95 4.50 -13.89 5.41
C ALA A 95 5.11 -12.49 5.38
N PRO A 96 4.94 -11.74 4.29
CA PRO A 96 5.36 -10.37 4.24
C PRO A 96 4.62 -9.57 5.32
N ILE A 97 5.30 -8.57 5.85
CA ILE A 97 4.80 -7.61 6.85
C ILE A 97 3.45 -6.98 6.44
N ILE A 98 3.00 -7.23 5.24
CA ILE A 98 1.89 -6.53 4.61
C ILE A 98 0.92 -7.52 3.98
N GLU A 99 0.39 -8.40 4.80
CA GLU A 99 -0.93 -8.90 4.50
C GLU A 99 -1.90 -7.76 4.80
N GLN A 100 -2.21 -7.03 3.78
CA GLN A 100 -3.21 -5.97 3.86
C GLN A 100 -4.57 -6.57 3.60
N ALA A 101 -5.55 -5.99 4.25
CA ALA A 101 -6.92 -6.35 4.00
C ALA A 101 -7.23 -6.29 2.51
N SER A 102 -7.94 -7.26 2.06
CA SER A 102 -8.47 -7.35 0.73
C SER A 102 -9.71 -6.46 0.53
N VAL A 103 -9.70 -5.23 1.05
CA VAL A 103 -10.73 -4.24 0.77
C VAL A 103 -10.22 -3.26 -0.28
N GLY A 104 -11.10 -2.82 -1.16
CA GLY A 104 -10.79 -1.81 -2.15
C GLY A 104 -10.03 -2.31 -3.37
N GLY A 105 -10.15 -3.55 -3.73
CA GLY A 105 -9.54 -4.09 -4.94
C GLY A 105 -8.85 -5.44 -4.76
N ASP A 106 -7.83 -5.66 -5.55
CA ASP A 106 -7.11 -6.91 -5.64
C ASP A 106 -6.19 -7.12 -4.45
N GLY A 107 -6.75 -7.55 -3.31
CA GLY A 107 -6.01 -7.96 -2.13
C GLY A 107 -5.77 -9.46 -2.16
N ARG A 108 -4.54 -9.89 -2.40
CA ARG A 108 -4.15 -11.29 -2.24
C ARG A 108 -3.47 -11.48 -0.90
N ARG A 109 -3.89 -12.50 -0.16
CA ARG A 109 -3.11 -12.99 0.97
C ARG A 109 -1.77 -13.51 0.46
N GLY A 110 -0.70 -13.14 1.15
CA GLY A 110 0.60 -13.79 1.00
C GLY A 110 1.23 -13.69 -0.38
N ALA A 111 0.90 -12.67 -1.15
CA ALA A 111 1.59 -12.46 -2.42
C ALA A 111 2.97 -11.84 -2.16
N SER A 112 3.95 -12.70 -1.98
CA SER A 112 5.35 -12.31 -1.73
C SER A 112 5.92 -11.29 -2.72
N TRP A 113 5.43 -11.30 -3.96
CA TRP A 113 5.87 -10.36 -4.97
C TRP A 113 5.37 -8.92 -4.75
N HIS A 114 4.30 -8.71 -3.98
CA HIS A 114 3.83 -7.36 -3.61
C HIS A 114 4.66 -6.78 -2.45
N SER A 115 5.06 -7.59 -1.51
CA SER A 115 5.93 -7.16 -0.41
C SER A 115 7.30 -6.73 -0.89
N GLY A 116 7.83 -7.36 -1.93
CA GLY A 116 9.07 -6.98 -2.57
C GLY A 116 9.12 -5.54 -3.11
N SER A 117 7.97 -4.89 -3.27
CA SER A 117 7.90 -3.49 -3.70
C SER A 117 7.71 -2.52 -2.54
N LEU A 118 7.03 -2.92 -1.48
CA LEU A 118 6.69 -2.02 -0.37
C LEU A 118 7.90 -1.56 0.41
N ARG A 119 8.79 -2.48 0.75
CA ARG A 119 9.99 -2.12 1.50
C ARG A 119 10.94 -1.23 0.69
N PRO A 120 11.35 -1.54 -0.55
CA PRO A 120 12.14 -0.63 -1.37
C PRO A 120 11.49 0.74 -1.57
N ASN A 121 10.21 0.79 -1.83
CA ASN A 121 9.47 2.04 -1.97
C ASN A 121 9.53 2.89 -0.70
N GLY A 122 9.27 2.27 0.45
CA GLY A 122 9.34 2.93 1.74
C GLY A 122 10.74 3.40 2.10
N LEU A 123 11.78 2.62 1.80
CA LEU A 123 13.18 3.03 1.99
C LEU A 123 13.52 4.28 1.17
N ILE A 124 13.16 4.30 -0.12
CA ILE A 124 13.37 5.47 -0.97
C ILE A 124 12.64 6.68 -0.39
N LEU A 125 11.34 6.54 -0.09
CA LEU A 125 10.53 7.64 0.41
C LEU A 125 10.98 8.12 1.79
N SER A 126 11.27 7.21 2.73
CA SER A 126 11.73 7.60 4.07
C SER A 126 13.08 8.31 4.04
N ARG A 127 13.95 7.93 3.10
CA ARG A 127 15.21 8.63 2.87
C ARG A 127 15.01 9.99 2.23
N ARG A 128 14.06 10.09 1.29
CA ARG A 128 13.74 11.32 0.58
C ARG A 128 13.07 12.35 1.51
N PHE A 129 12.14 11.91 2.32
CA PHE A 129 11.39 12.73 3.28
C PHE A 129 11.94 12.61 4.71
N LYS A 130 13.25 12.37 4.86
CA LYS A 130 13.89 12.34 6.18
C LYS A 130 13.51 13.59 6.98
N ASP A 131 13.41 13.43 8.28
CA ASP A 131 13.05 14.50 9.23
C ASP A 131 11.57 14.96 9.15
N THR A 132 10.71 14.21 8.47
CA THR A 132 9.26 14.39 8.53
C THR A 132 8.60 13.34 9.44
N LEU A 133 7.43 13.68 9.99
CA LEU A 133 6.68 12.76 10.83
C LEU A 133 6.28 11.49 10.08
N GLU A 134 5.96 11.61 8.80
CA GLU A 134 5.57 10.49 7.95
C GLU A 134 6.72 9.47 7.80
N ALA A 135 7.93 9.96 7.54
CA ALA A 135 9.11 9.10 7.43
C ALA A 135 9.47 8.47 8.77
N ASP A 136 9.44 9.24 9.86
CA ASP A 136 9.73 8.76 11.20
C ASP A 136 8.70 7.70 11.64
N THR A 137 7.42 7.89 11.28
CA THR A 137 6.33 6.93 11.52
C THR A 137 6.55 5.64 10.74
N TRP A 138 6.81 5.74 9.44
CA TRP A 138 7.09 4.59 8.60
C TRP A 138 8.29 3.81 9.13
N ASN A 139 9.38 4.50 9.44
CA ASN A 139 10.58 3.90 10.04
C ASN A 139 10.27 3.19 11.37
N TRP A 140 9.37 3.73 12.18
CA TRP A 140 8.97 3.08 13.43
C TRP A 140 8.21 1.77 13.18
N VAL A 141 7.28 1.75 12.21
CA VAL A 141 6.50 0.56 11.85
C VAL A 141 7.39 -0.50 11.19
N TYR A 142 8.25 -0.10 10.27
CA TYR A 142 9.05 -1.01 9.44
C TYR A 142 10.51 -1.14 9.89
N ARG A 143 10.84 -0.70 11.10
CA ARG A 143 12.20 -0.71 11.68
C ARG A 143 12.83 -2.09 11.82
N GLN A 144 12.06 -3.13 11.65
CA GLN A 144 12.54 -4.49 11.74
C GLN A 144 13.71 -4.68 10.77
N PRO A 145 14.84 -5.24 11.23
CA PRO A 145 15.83 -5.72 10.30
C PRO A 145 15.12 -6.63 9.31
N ALA A 146 15.50 -6.51 8.07
CA ALA A 146 14.95 -7.33 7.01
C ALA A 146 14.98 -8.78 7.46
N VAL A 147 13.81 -9.28 7.70
CA VAL A 147 13.63 -10.64 8.12
C VAL A 147 13.57 -11.43 6.86
N ASP A 148 14.59 -12.26 6.70
CA ASP A 148 14.66 -13.23 5.63
C ASP A 148 14.55 -12.61 4.23
N HIS A 149 15.62 -11.98 3.79
CA HIS A 149 15.75 -11.36 2.46
C HIS A 149 15.45 -12.31 1.31
N GLU A 150 15.57 -13.63 1.52
CA GLU A 150 15.29 -14.62 0.48
C GLU A 150 13.80 -14.80 0.21
N GLN A 151 12.94 -14.54 1.18
CA GLN A 151 11.49 -14.76 1.04
C GLN A 151 10.71 -13.49 0.68
N ASP A 152 11.22 -12.32 0.99
CA ASP A 152 10.49 -11.06 0.86
C ASP A 152 10.66 -10.36 -0.49
N GLY A 153 11.40 -10.94 -1.43
CA GLY A 153 11.71 -10.28 -2.70
C GLY A 153 12.42 -8.93 -2.49
N ALA A 154 13.08 -8.76 -1.35
CA ALA A 154 13.83 -7.56 -1.06
C ALA A 154 14.92 -7.38 -2.11
N ASP A 155 14.93 -6.23 -2.77
CA ASP A 155 15.97 -5.91 -3.72
C ASP A 155 17.21 -5.42 -2.94
N PRO A 156 18.27 -6.24 -2.83
CA PRO A 156 19.42 -5.91 -1.99
C PRO A 156 20.12 -4.62 -2.42
N VAL A 157 19.93 -4.20 -3.65
CA VAL A 157 20.46 -2.92 -4.16
C VAL A 157 19.77 -1.75 -3.46
N TYR A 158 18.46 -1.80 -3.30
CA TYR A 158 17.72 -0.74 -2.59
C TYR A 158 18.01 -0.73 -1.09
N GLU A 159 18.18 -1.89 -0.48
CA GLU A 159 18.66 -1.96 0.91
C GLU A 159 20.01 -1.29 1.05
N LEU A 160 20.98 -1.63 0.21
CA LEU A 160 22.31 -1.02 0.23
C LEU A 160 22.28 0.50 0.04
N LEU A 161 21.45 0.99 -0.88
CA LEU A 161 21.42 2.41 -1.24
C LEU A 161 20.62 3.27 -0.26
N TYR A 162 19.53 2.75 0.31
CA TYR A 162 18.54 3.57 1.03
C TYR A 162 18.37 3.18 2.50
N TYR A 163 18.88 2.04 2.95
CA TYR A 163 18.81 1.66 4.35
C TYR A 163 19.52 2.67 5.24
N SER A 164 18.86 3.06 6.33
CA SER A 164 19.45 3.88 7.38
C SER A 164 19.59 3.04 8.65
N PRO A 165 20.82 2.81 9.16
CA PRO A 165 21.01 2.00 10.36
C PRO A 165 20.52 2.70 11.63
N ARG A 166 20.32 4.01 11.59
CA ARG A 166 19.84 4.84 12.72
C ARG A 166 18.81 5.86 12.22
N PRO A 167 17.64 5.42 11.73
CA PRO A 167 16.61 6.34 11.33
C PRO A 167 15.98 7.02 12.56
N ARG A 168 15.41 8.18 12.39
CA ARG A 168 14.50 8.72 13.39
C ARG A 168 13.24 7.86 13.42
N LEU A 169 12.70 7.66 14.62
CA LEU A 169 11.52 6.83 14.85
C LEU A 169 10.49 7.66 15.60
N ALA A 170 9.26 7.69 15.10
CA ALA A 170 8.13 8.29 15.80
C ALA A 170 6.96 7.30 15.84
N LYS A 171 6.69 6.79 17.05
CA LYS A 171 5.50 5.97 17.27
C LYS A 171 4.25 6.79 16.95
N PRO A 172 3.34 6.28 16.10
CA PRO A 172 2.11 7.01 15.83
C PRO A 172 1.26 7.19 17.09
N VAL A 173 0.77 8.39 17.30
CA VAL A 173 -0.16 8.69 18.40
C VAL A 173 -1.60 8.37 18.00
N LYS A 174 -1.94 8.60 16.74
CA LYS A 174 -3.27 8.30 16.21
C LYS A 174 -3.47 6.80 16.05
N LEU A 175 -4.67 6.35 16.37
CA LEU A 175 -5.11 4.96 16.17
C LEU A 175 -5.94 4.78 14.90
N SER A 176 -6.15 5.83 14.15
CA SER A 176 -6.91 5.79 12.90
C SER A 176 -6.26 6.65 11.82
N PHE A 177 -6.47 6.24 10.59
CA PHE A 177 -6.06 6.93 9.38
C PHE A 177 -7.22 6.98 8.40
N PHE A 178 -7.36 8.09 7.70
CA PHE A 178 -8.34 8.27 6.64
C PHE A 178 -7.67 8.80 5.38
N ASP A 179 -7.85 8.10 4.28
CA ASP A 179 -7.50 8.59 2.94
C ASP A 179 -8.70 9.34 2.34
N PRO A 180 -8.61 10.64 2.15
CA PRO A 180 -9.76 11.44 1.70
C PRO A 180 -10.09 11.28 0.21
N SER A 181 -9.18 10.68 -0.57
CA SER A 181 -9.34 10.53 -2.01
C SER A 181 -10.05 9.24 -2.37
N MET A 182 -9.56 8.13 -1.79
CA MET A 182 -10.05 6.79 -2.09
C MET A 182 -10.94 6.21 -0.99
N GLY A 183 -11.17 6.96 0.10
CA GLY A 183 -12.08 6.56 1.15
C GLY A 183 -11.60 5.37 1.99
N PHE A 184 -10.31 5.10 2.02
CA PHE A 184 -9.76 4.08 2.93
C PHE A 184 -9.71 4.59 4.35
N VAL A 185 -10.17 3.76 5.28
CA VAL A 185 -10.07 3.99 6.71
C VAL A 185 -9.36 2.81 7.35
N TYR A 186 -8.32 3.08 8.11
CA TYR A 186 -7.66 2.09 8.95
C TYR A 186 -7.81 2.48 10.40
N ILE A 187 -8.20 1.54 11.25
CA ILE A 187 -8.39 1.75 12.68
C ILE A 187 -7.70 0.62 13.42
N ARG A 188 -7.05 0.93 14.52
CA ARG A 188 -6.45 -0.06 15.42
C ARG A 188 -6.69 0.28 16.87
N SER A 189 -6.75 -0.72 17.72
CA SER A 189 -6.93 -0.52 19.16
C SER A 189 -5.63 -0.14 19.86
N ASP A 190 -4.48 -0.47 19.27
CA ASP A 190 -3.16 -0.25 19.87
C ASP A 190 -2.06 -0.38 18.82
N TRP A 191 -0.91 0.24 19.09
CA TRP A 191 0.31 0.13 18.27
C TRP A 191 1.34 -0.84 18.86
N ASP A 192 1.32 -1.10 20.15
CA ASP A 192 2.36 -1.92 20.81
C ASP A 192 1.97 -3.40 20.92
N SER A 193 0.67 -3.67 20.96
CA SER A 193 0.19 -5.02 21.16
C SER A 193 0.08 -5.81 19.85
N PRO A 194 0.67 -7.00 19.77
CA PRO A 194 0.43 -7.92 18.66
C PRO A 194 -1.03 -8.40 18.63
N ASP A 195 -1.74 -8.27 19.76
CA ASP A 195 -3.14 -8.65 19.92
C ASP A 195 -4.10 -7.48 19.67
N ALA A 196 -3.59 -6.35 19.17
CA ALA A 196 -4.44 -5.24 18.82
C ALA A 196 -5.47 -5.66 17.77
N THR A 197 -6.67 -5.13 17.89
CA THR A 197 -7.67 -5.23 16.83
C THR A 197 -7.32 -4.22 15.73
N TRP A 198 -7.36 -4.65 14.48
CA TRP A 198 -7.20 -3.80 13.33
C TRP A 198 -8.40 -3.95 12.39
N ILE A 199 -8.85 -2.83 11.87
CA ILE A 199 -10.01 -2.76 10.98
C ILE A 199 -9.61 -1.93 9.77
N ALA A 200 -9.93 -2.43 8.58
CA ALA A 200 -9.98 -1.63 7.38
C ALA A 200 -11.43 -1.47 6.95
N PHE A 201 -11.74 -0.29 6.46
CA PHE A 201 -13.02 0.01 5.81
C PHE A 201 -12.71 0.80 4.54
N TRP A 202 -13.47 0.53 3.50
CA TRP A 202 -13.37 1.26 2.26
C TRP A 202 -14.75 1.69 1.75
N ALA A 203 -14.88 2.99 1.49
CA ALA A 203 -16.08 3.57 0.88
C ALA A 203 -15.66 4.76 0.01
N GLY A 204 -15.10 4.45 -1.13
CA GLY A 204 -14.55 5.44 -2.05
C GLY A 204 -15.10 5.30 -3.47
N PRO A 205 -14.64 6.15 -4.36
CA PRO A 205 -15.05 6.12 -5.76
C PRO A 205 -14.49 4.88 -6.46
N HIS A 206 -15.24 4.36 -7.42
CA HIS A 206 -14.78 3.32 -8.33
C HIS A 206 -14.14 3.99 -9.55
N LEU A 207 -12.82 3.99 -9.63
CA LEU A 207 -12.04 4.76 -10.61
C LEU A 207 -11.07 3.92 -11.44
N ASP A 208 -10.83 2.65 -11.08
CA ASP A 208 -9.78 1.85 -11.67
C ASP A 208 -10.27 0.46 -12.09
N THR A 209 -9.58 -0.13 -13.07
CA THR A 209 -9.95 -1.44 -13.66
C THR A 209 -9.71 -2.62 -12.72
N HIS A 210 -8.82 -2.49 -11.74
CA HIS A 210 -8.54 -3.53 -10.75
C HIS A 210 -9.35 -3.36 -9.45
N GLN A 211 -10.20 -2.33 -9.37
CA GLN A 211 -11.14 -2.20 -8.27
C GLN A 211 -12.27 -3.24 -8.40
N HIS A 212 -12.70 -3.73 -7.25
CA HIS A 212 -13.84 -4.61 -7.14
C HIS A 212 -15.10 -3.82 -6.75
N LEU A 213 -16.27 -4.44 -6.86
CA LEU A 213 -17.54 -3.87 -6.41
C LEU A 213 -17.68 -4.10 -4.90
N ASP A 214 -16.80 -3.50 -4.12
CA ASP A 214 -16.66 -3.71 -2.68
C ASP A 214 -16.69 -2.41 -1.86
N GLN A 215 -17.34 -1.37 -2.38
CA GLN A 215 -17.63 -0.14 -1.63
C GLN A 215 -18.48 -0.46 -0.40
N GLY A 216 -18.08 0.08 0.76
CA GLY A 216 -18.69 -0.24 2.04
C GLY A 216 -18.17 -1.55 2.66
N ALA A 217 -17.19 -2.19 2.03
CA ALA A 217 -16.58 -3.38 2.59
C ALA A 217 -15.66 -3.06 3.77
N PHE A 218 -15.56 -4.03 4.67
CA PHE A 218 -14.64 -3.97 5.79
C PHE A 218 -13.87 -5.28 5.96
N ALA A 219 -12.74 -5.20 6.64
CA ALA A 219 -12.00 -6.35 7.11
C ALA A 219 -11.63 -6.14 8.58
N VAL A 220 -11.61 -7.23 9.34
CA VAL A 220 -11.23 -7.24 10.75
C VAL A 220 -10.11 -8.24 10.95
N PHE A 221 -9.06 -7.80 11.61
CA PHE A 221 -7.94 -8.64 12.00
C PHE A 221 -7.70 -8.53 13.52
N LYS A 222 -7.50 -9.66 14.16
CA LYS A 222 -6.99 -9.77 15.53
C LYS A 222 -6.30 -11.11 15.69
N ARG A 223 -4.97 -11.13 15.77
CA ARG A 223 -4.12 -12.34 15.69
C ARG A 223 -4.26 -13.12 14.39
N ARG A 224 -5.43 -13.07 13.75
CA ARG A 224 -5.78 -13.69 12.46
C ARG A 224 -6.93 -12.90 11.84
N ASP A 225 -7.21 -13.17 10.59
CA ASP A 225 -8.40 -12.60 9.95
C ASP A 225 -9.68 -13.12 10.62
N LEU A 226 -10.53 -12.20 11.01
CA LEU A 226 -11.86 -12.48 11.57
C LEU A 226 -12.95 -12.23 10.54
N ALA A 227 -12.76 -11.28 9.67
CA ALA A 227 -13.65 -10.95 8.56
C ALA A 227 -12.82 -10.65 7.30
N PRO A 228 -12.25 -11.67 6.64
CA PRO A 228 -11.55 -11.48 5.36
C PRO A 228 -12.54 -11.35 4.22
N LYS A 229 -12.10 -10.77 3.11
CA LYS A 229 -12.77 -10.96 1.83
C LYS A 229 -12.73 -12.45 1.45
N THR A 230 -13.83 -12.99 0.94
CA THR A 230 -13.92 -14.40 0.54
C THR A 230 -13.58 -14.59 -0.94
N GLY A 231 -12.86 -15.66 -1.24
CA GLY A 231 -12.43 -15.97 -2.59
C GLY A 231 -11.09 -15.33 -2.97
N HIS A 232 -10.59 -15.76 -4.11
CA HIS A 232 -9.37 -15.30 -4.76
C HIS A 232 -9.47 -15.61 -6.26
N TYR A 233 -8.56 -15.11 -7.05
CA TYR A 233 -8.49 -15.48 -8.46
C TYR A 233 -8.29 -16.99 -8.63
N ASP A 234 -9.11 -17.61 -9.49
CA ASP A 234 -8.92 -18.98 -9.93
C ASP A 234 -7.93 -19.05 -11.10
N THR A 235 -8.29 -18.49 -12.23
CA THR A 235 -7.46 -18.44 -13.44
C THR A 235 -7.26 -17.02 -13.93
N THR A 236 -8.34 -16.28 -14.11
CA THR A 236 -8.32 -14.88 -14.59
C THR A 236 -9.47 -14.09 -13.95
N ILE A 237 -9.33 -12.78 -13.91
CA ILE A 237 -10.39 -11.87 -13.46
C ILE A 237 -11.66 -12.00 -14.30
N ARG A 238 -11.55 -12.48 -15.55
CA ARG A 238 -12.66 -12.67 -16.49
C ARG A 238 -13.26 -14.07 -16.46
N SER A 239 -12.82 -14.94 -15.54
CA SER A 239 -13.45 -16.23 -15.34
C SER A 239 -14.87 -16.08 -14.79
N SER A 240 -15.66 -17.14 -14.87
CA SER A 240 -17.00 -17.17 -14.27
C SER A 240 -16.96 -16.90 -12.78
N HIS A 241 -15.94 -17.43 -12.08
CA HIS A 241 -15.70 -17.16 -10.66
C HIS A 241 -15.28 -15.70 -10.42
N GLY A 242 -14.38 -15.15 -11.25
CA GLY A 242 -13.96 -13.77 -11.17
C GLY A 242 -15.12 -12.78 -11.30
N LEU A 243 -15.90 -12.94 -12.37
CA LEU A 243 -17.02 -12.02 -12.68
C LEU A 243 -18.28 -12.27 -11.82
N GLY A 244 -18.54 -13.52 -11.45
CA GLY A 244 -19.74 -13.89 -10.71
C GLY A 244 -19.60 -13.85 -9.18
N TRP A 245 -18.39 -13.86 -8.67
CA TRP A 245 -18.14 -13.93 -7.23
C TRP A 245 -17.03 -13.00 -6.77
N TYR A 246 -15.79 -13.24 -7.19
CA TYR A 246 -14.62 -12.63 -6.57
C TYR A 246 -14.57 -11.11 -6.65
N THR A 247 -15.00 -10.53 -7.77
CA THR A 247 -15.03 -9.07 -7.96
C THR A 247 -16.33 -8.43 -7.51
N ARG A 248 -17.29 -9.22 -7.03
CA ARG A 248 -18.63 -8.75 -6.63
C ARG A 248 -18.69 -8.42 -5.15
N THR A 249 -19.63 -7.55 -4.79
CA THR A 249 -19.89 -7.17 -3.39
C THR A 249 -20.16 -8.36 -2.49
N VAL A 250 -20.79 -9.41 -3.01
CA VAL A 250 -21.12 -10.64 -2.27
C VAL A 250 -19.90 -11.38 -1.72
N SER A 251 -18.73 -11.23 -2.33
CA SER A 251 -17.49 -11.84 -1.85
C SER A 251 -16.82 -11.02 -0.72
N SER A 252 -17.29 -9.83 -0.48
CA SER A 252 -16.72 -8.87 0.47
C SER A 252 -17.63 -8.74 1.69
N ASN A 253 -17.08 -8.33 2.82
CA ASN A 253 -17.87 -8.03 4.03
C ASN A 253 -18.50 -6.64 3.88
N GLY A 254 -19.40 -6.49 2.94
CA GLY A 254 -20.07 -5.24 2.62
C GLY A 254 -21.58 -5.29 2.89
N ILE A 255 -22.23 -4.16 2.75
CA ILE A 255 -23.68 -4.05 2.82
C ILE A 255 -24.18 -3.82 1.40
N LEU A 256 -25.00 -4.75 0.90
CA LEU A 256 -25.73 -4.55 -0.34
C LEU A 256 -26.99 -3.72 -0.06
N VAL A 257 -27.15 -2.63 -0.82
CA VAL A 257 -28.34 -1.80 -0.79
C VAL A 257 -28.95 -1.84 -2.18
N GLY A 258 -30.09 -2.46 -2.33
CA GLY A 258 -30.81 -2.54 -3.61
C GLY A 258 -31.05 -3.99 -4.06
N ASP A 259 -30.66 -4.31 -5.29
CA ASP A 259 -30.95 -5.61 -5.89
C ASP A 259 -30.11 -6.74 -5.22
N PRO A 260 -30.76 -7.75 -4.61
CA PRO A 260 -30.05 -8.88 -4.02
C PRO A 260 -29.40 -9.81 -5.06
N LEU A 261 -29.61 -9.56 -6.35
CA LEU A 261 -29.02 -10.33 -7.44
C LEU A 261 -27.73 -9.71 -8.00
N GLU A 262 -27.29 -8.60 -7.44
CA GLU A 262 -26.06 -7.93 -7.83
C GLU A 262 -24.77 -8.65 -7.38
#